data_bfb13a81a43e3a2c8de22f12a2ee1d77
#
_entry.id   bfb13a81a43e3a2c8de22f12a2ee1d77
#
_cell.length_a   1.000
_cell.length_b   1.000
_cell.length_c   1.000
_cell.angle_alpha   90.00
_cell.angle_beta   90.00
_cell.angle_gamma   90.00
#
_symmetry.space_group_name_H-M   'P 1'
#
loop_
_entity.id
_entity.type
_entity.pdbx_description
1 polymer ?
#
loop_
_entity_poly.entity_id
_entity_poly.type
_entity_poly.pdbx_seq_one_letter_code
_entity_poly.pdbx_strand_id
1 'polypeptide(L)'
;MLELRPTCEHCNKTLPSDSLEARICTYEYTFCVTCVDSVLGNVCPNCGGGFVPRPIRPSKNWKGDNFLGKDPPSTKIKHRPVDPAAHAKFSAPIKNIPPQKR
;
A
#
# COMPACT_ATOMS: atom_id res chain seq x y z
N MET A 1 -0.46 -10.56 11.08
CA MET A 1 0.65 -9.60 11.03
C MET A 1 0.70 -8.94 9.67
N LEU A 2 1.08 -7.66 9.61
CA LEU A 2 1.15 -6.90 8.36
C LEU A 2 2.12 -7.55 7.37
N GLU A 3 1.64 -7.81 6.15
CA GLU A 3 2.48 -8.28 5.06
C GLU A 3 3.23 -7.12 4.42
N LEU A 4 4.56 -7.18 4.41
CA LEU A 4 5.38 -6.16 3.78
C LEU A 4 5.65 -6.56 2.32
N ARG A 5 4.75 -6.18 1.42
CA ARG A 5 4.85 -6.53 0.00
C ARG A 5 6.03 -5.80 -0.66
N PRO A 6 6.79 -6.48 -1.54
CA PRO A 6 8.06 -5.95 -2.03
C PRO A 6 7.94 -4.90 -3.14
N THR A 7 6.78 -4.76 -3.76
CA THR A 7 6.62 -3.84 -4.90
C THR A 7 5.27 -3.14 -4.86
N CYS A 8 5.19 -1.99 -5.56
CA CYS A 8 3.93 -1.32 -5.85
C CYS A 8 3.07 -2.21 -6.75
N GLU A 9 1.81 -2.44 -6.40
CA GLU A 9 0.95 -3.34 -7.16
C GLU A 9 0.52 -2.77 -8.51
N HIS A 10 0.67 -1.46 -8.72
CA HIS A 10 0.37 -0.85 -10.01
C HIS A 10 1.59 -0.75 -10.91
N CYS A 11 2.64 -0.04 -10.50
CA CYS A 11 3.81 0.22 -11.34
C CYS A 11 4.98 -0.74 -11.14
N ASN A 12 4.87 -1.63 -10.18
CA ASN A 12 5.89 -2.63 -9.82
C ASN A 12 7.21 -2.03 -9.31
N LYS A 13 7.20 -0.77 -8.89
CA LYS A 13 8.36 -0.15 -8.26
C LYS A 13 8.74 -0.91 -6.99
N THR A 14 10.03 -1.17 -6.79
CA THR A 14 10.53 -1.80 -5.57
C THR A 14 10.23 -0.93 -4.35
N LEU A 15 9.62 -1.54 -3.34
CA LEU A 15 9.30 -0.90 -2.06
C LEU A 15 9.90 -1.74 -0.93
N PRO A 16 11.18 -1.48 -0.58
CA PRO A 16 11.83 -2.21 0.50
C PRO A 16 11.06 -2.01 1.82
N SER A 17 11.32 -2.87 2.80
CA SER A 17 10.58 -2.85 4.08
C SER A 17 10.69 -1.52 4.82
N ASP A 18 11.74 -0.75 4.60
CA ASP A 18 11.96 0.57 5.18
C ASP A 18 11.55 1.73 4.25
N SER A 19 10.81 1.43 3.18
CA SER A 19 10.37 2.46 2.23
C SER A 19 9.52 3.53 2.89
N LEU A 20 9.84 4.79 2.61
CA LEU A 20 9.02 5.93 3.01
C LEU A 20 7.93 6.24 1.98
N GLU A 21 7.95 5.57 0.83
CA GLU A 21 6.98 5.78 -0.25
C GLU A 21 5.84 4.77 -0.25
N ALA A 22 5.97 3.67 0.50
CA ALA A 22 4.93 2.64 0.53
C ALA A 22 3.68 3.14 1.24
N ARG A 23 2.53 2.88 0.62
CA ARG A 23 1.20 3.21 1.15
C ARG A 23 0.35 1.95 1.17
N ILE A 24 -0.50 1.82 2.18
CA ILE A 24 -1.38 0.65 2.32
C ILE A 24 -2.80 1.09 2.66
N CYS A 25 -3.77 0.29 2.20
CA CYS A 25 -5.15 0.37 2.69
C CYS A 25 -5.32 -0.61 3.86
N THR A 26 -6.53 -0.71 4.41
CA THR A 26 -6.78 -1.61 5.54
C THR A 26 -6.69 -3.10 5.17
N TYR A 27 -6.73 -3.42 3.89
CA TYR A 27 -6.56 -4.79 3.39
C TYR A 27 -5.13 -5.04 2.90
N GLU A 28 -4.20 -4.15 3.25
CA GLU A 28 -2.77 -4.26 2.97
C GLU A 28 -2.38 -4.22 1.48
N TYR A 29 -3.31 -3.78 0.61
CA TYR A 29 -2.96 -3.48 -0.77
C TYR A 29 -1.93 -2.37 -0.78
N THR A 30 -0.82 -2.59 -1.49
CA THR A 30 0.38 -1.77 -1.39
C THR A 30 0.67 -1.05 -2.70
N PHE A 31 0.83 0.26 -2.62
CA PHE A 31 1.15 1.12 -3.75
C PHE A 31 2.18 2.16 -3.33
N CYS A 32 2.96 2.66 -4.30
CA CYS A 32 3.84 3.79 -4.00
C CYS A 32 3.03 5.09 -3.94
N VAL A 33 3.55 6.07 -3.21
CA VAL A 33 2.87 7.36 -3.02
C VAL A 33 2.54 8.05 -4.36
N THR A 34 3.42 7.92 -5.34
CA THR A 34 3.19 8.51 -6.68
C THR A 34 1.95 7.92 -7.34
N CYS A 35 1.78 6.59 -7.29
CA CYS A 35 0.59 5.94 -7.85
C CYS A 35 -0.68 6.30 -7.06
N VAL A 36 -0.58 6.38 -5.72
CA VAL A 36 -1.70 6.80 -4.90
C VAL A 36 -2.18 8.21 -5.28
N ASP A 37 -1.24 9.12 -5.51
CA ASP A 37 -1.58 10.52 -5.82
C ASP A 37 -2.01 10.70 -7.28
N SER A 38 -1.32 10.08 -8.24
CA SER A 38 -1.50 10.38 -9.67
C SER A 38 -2.49 9.45 -10.37
N VAL A 39 -2.66 8.22 -9.91
CA VAL A 39 -3.52 7.22 -10.56
C VAL A 39 -4.75 6.91 -9.71
N LEU A 40 -4.56 6.67 -8.42
CA LEU A 40 -5.62 6.15 -7.56
C LEU A 40 -6.49 7.24 -6.93
N GLY A 41 -5.97 8.46 -6.80
CA GLY A 41 -6.70 9.55 -6.15
C GLY A 41 -7.05 9.23 -4.69
N ASN A 42 -6.18 8.51 -4.02
CA ASN A 42 -6.37 8.03 -2.65
C ASN A 42 -7.62 7.14 -2.47
N VAL A 43 -7.97 6.40 -3.53
CA VAL A 43 -9.08 5.42 -3.50
C VAL A 43 -8.51 4.05 -3.83
N CYS A 44 -8.60 3.12 -2.89
CA CYS A 44 -8.10 1.76 -3.10
C CYS A 44 -8.97 1.04 -4.14
N PRO A 45 -8.37 0.44 -5.18
CA PRO A 45 -9.14 -0.28 -6.21
C PRO A 45 -9.83 -1.54 -5.68
N ASN A 46 -9.41 -2.02 -4.51
CA ASN A 46 -10.00 -3.22 -3.90
C ASN A 46 -11.16 -2.88 -2.94
N CYS A 47 -11.01 -1.84 -2.12
CA CYS A 47 -11.97 -1.59 -1.05
C CYS A 47 -12.58 -0.18 -1.08
N GLY A 48 -12.07 0.72 -1.89
CA GLY A 48 -12.54 2.11 -1.93
C GLY A 48 -12.05 2.97 -0.77
N GLY A 49 -11.30 2.41 0.17
CA GLY A 49 -10.74 3.15 1.28
C GLY A 49 -9.54 3.99 0.90
N GLY A 50 -9.07 4.82 1.83
CA GLY A 50 -7.88 5.62 1.66
C GLY A 50 -6.60 4.86 2.02
N PHE A 51 -5.47 5.50 1.77
CA PHE A 51 -4.16 4.95 2.05
C PHE A 51 -3.45 5.75 3.13
N VAL A 52 -2.56 5.07 3.85
CA VAL A 52 -1.67 5.67 4.83
C VAL A 52 -0.25 5.17 4.60
N PRO A 53 0.78 5.89 5.10
CA PRO A 53 2.14 5.37 5.06
C PRO A 53 2.22 3.99 5.73
N ARG A 54 2.91 3.06 5.08
CA ARG A 54 3.08 1.72 5.64
C ARG A 54 4.03 1.77 6.84
N PRO A 55 3.66 1.19 7.98
CA PRO A 55 4.56 1.10 9.13
C PRO A 55 5.85 0.36 8.79
N ILE A 56 6.95 0.81 9.36
CA ILE A 56 8.27 0.22 9.15
C ILE A 56 8.59 -0.72 10.31
N ARG A 57 8.77 -2.01 9.98
CA ARG A 57 9.15 -3.00 11.00
C ARG A 57 10.60 -2.79 11.39
N PRO A 58 10.94 -2.80 12.70
CA PRO A 58 12.32 -2.61 13.15
C PRO A 58 13.28 -3.61 12.52
N SER A 59 14.46 -3.14 12.14
CA SER A 59 15.55 -4.02 11.69
C SER A 59 16.31 -4.65 12.84
N LYS A 60 16.19 -4.07 14.04
CA LYS A 60 16.89 -4.51 15.24
C LYS A 60 15.90 -5.12 16.23
N ASN A 61 16.35 -6.11 16.97
CA ASN A 61 15.58 -6.75 18.04
C ASN A 61 15.58 -5.86 19.28
N TRP A 62 14.61 -4.96 19.37
CA TRP A 62 14.46 -4.08 20.53
C TRP A 62 13.68 -4.72 21.66
N LYS A 63 12.78 -5.64 21.34
CA LYS A 63 11.91 -6.23 22.34
C LYS A 63 11.26 -7.52 21.82
N GLY A 64 11.49 -8.61 22.53
CA GLY A 64 10.74 -9.84 22.36
C GLY A 64 10.78 -10.47 20.97
N ASP A 65 11.89 -10.33 20.26
CA ASP A 65 12.06 -10.86 18.91
C ASP A 65 11.09 -10.28 17.87
N ASN A 66 10.62 -9.05 18.07
CA ASN A 66 9.73 -8.36 17.14
C ASN A 66 10.55 -7.50 16.17
N PHE A 67 11.08 -8.12 15.14
CA PHE A 67 11.93 -7.43 14.15
C PHE A 67 12.03 -8.21 12.86
N LEU A 68 12.62 -7.59 11.84
CA LEU A 68 12.74 -8.16 10.48
C LEU A 68 13.47 -9.49 10.45
N GLY A 69 14.45 -9.71 11.34
CA GLY A 69 15.20 -10.96 11.38
C GLY A 69 14.35 -12.18 11.67
N LYS A 70 13.30 -12.00 12.48
CA LYS A 70 12.33 -13.06 12.77
C LYS A 70 11.15 -13.04 11.80
N ASP A 71 10.66 -11.86 11.49
CA ASP A 71 9.49 -11.66 10.64
C ASP A 71 9.91 -10.89 9.37
N PRO A 72 10.55 -11.57 8.39
CA PRO A 72 11.07 -10.91 7.19
C PRO A 72 9.95 -10.37 6.29
N PRO A 73 10.29 -9.42 5.40
CA PRO A 73 9.32 -8.95 4.42
C PRO A 73 8.91 -10.06 3.46
N SER A 74 7.73 -9.90 2.85
CA SER A 74 7.25 -10.82 1.83
C SER A 74 8.15 -10.75 0.59
N THR A 75 8.36 -11.92 -0.05
CA THR A 75 9.04 -12.02 -1.34
C THR A 75 8.06 -12.20 -2.50
N LYS A 76 6.75 -12.27 -2.19
CA LYS A 76 5.71 -12.47 -3.19
C LYS A 76 5.38 -11.15 -3.88
N ILE A 77 5.68 -11.08 -5.17
CA ILE A 77 5.33 -9.93 -6.00
C ILE A 77 3.86 -10.06 -6.42
N LYS A 78 3.07 -9.04 -6.11
CA LYS A 78 1.67 -8.94 -6.53
C LYS A 78 1.56 -7.74 -7.47
N HIS A 79 1.72 -7.99 -8.75
CA HIS A 79 1.66 -6.95 -9.77
C HIS A 79 0.30 -7.01 -10.48
N ARG A 80 -0.57 -6.08 -10.15
CA ARG A 80 -1.93 -5.97 -10.70
C ARG A 80 -2.14 -4.53 -11.17
N PRO A 81 -1.63 -4.17 -12.37
CA PRO A 81 -1.80 -2.81 -12.89
C PRO A 81 -3.26 -2.41 -12.92
N VAL A 82 -3.54 -1.21 -12.50
CA VAL A 82 -4.89 -0.64 -12.48
C VAL A 82 -5.14 0.02 -13.83
N ASP A 83 -6.30 -0.27 -14.45
CA ASP A 83 -6.74 0.46 -15.63
C ASP A 83 -7.19 1.87 -15.20
N PRO A 84 -6.47 2.94 -15.61
CA PRO A 84 -6.80 4.29 -15.14
C PRO A 84 -8.22 4.73 -15.48
N ALA A 85 -8.74 4.35 -16.65
CA ALA A 85 -10.09 4.72 -17.06
C ALA A 85 -11.15 4.03 -16.21
N ALA A 86 -11.00 2.73 -15.98
CA ALA A 86 -11.92 1.98 -15.14
C ALA A 86 -11.86 2.47 -13.69
N HIS A 87 -10.66 2.75 -13.19
CA HIS A 87 -10.49 3.26 -11.84
C HIS A 87 -11.09 4.66 -11.68
N ALA A 88 -10.95 5.52 -12.68
CA ALA A 88 -11.56 6.85 -12.66
C ALA A 88 -13.08 6.76 -12.48
N LYS A 89 -13.74 5.83 -13.18
CA LYS A 89 -15.19 5.61 -13.02
C LYS A 89 -15.53 5.10 -11.62
N PHE A 90 -14.79 4.14 -11.14
CA PHE A 90 -15.00 3.56 -9.81
C PHE A 90 -14.81 4.60 -8.71
N SER A 91 -13.74 5.38 -8.80
CA SER A 91 -13.36 6.34 -7.76
C SER A 91 -14.13 7.65 -7.78
N ALA A 92 -14.77 7.99 -8.90
CA ALA A 92 -15.45 9.28 -9.07
C ALA A 92 -16.42 9.62 -7.93
N PRO A 93 -17.33 8.70 -7.49
CA PRO A 93 -18.22 8.99 -6.37
C PRO A 93 -17.56 8.91 -5.00
N ILE A 94 -16.32 8.43 -4.93
CA ILE A 94 -15.66 8.12 -3.64
C ILE A 94 -14.59 9.13 -3.30
N LYS A 95 -13.81 9.60 -4.28
CA LYS A 95 -12.60 10.39 -4.05
C LYS A 95 -12.81 11.68 -3.26
N ASN A 96 -14.00 12.27 -3.34
CA ASN A 96 -14.32 13.49 -2.63
C ASN A 96 -14.92 13.23 -1.24
N ILE A 97 -15.13 11.98 -0.87
CA ILE A 97 -15.57 11.59 0.46
C ILE A 97 -14.32 11.37 1.31
N PRO A 98 -14.19 12.04 2.47
CA PRO A 98 -13.05 11.79 3.35
C PRO A 98 -12.96 10.29 3.71
N PRO A 99 -11.76 9.70 3.79
CA PRO A 99 -11.61 8.26 4.07
C PRO A 99 -12.39 7.77 5.29
N GLN A 100 -12.46 8.58 6.34
CA GLN A 100 -13.19 8.22 7.57
C GLN A 100 -14.71 8.16 7.39
N LYS A 101 -15.24 8.61 6.25
CA LYS A 101 -16.68 8.63 5.97
C LYS A 101 -17.08 7.75 4.78
N ARG A 102 -16.14 7.02 4.26
CA ARG A 102 -16.40 6.13 3.13
C ARG A 102 -17.14 4.87 3.53
#